data_60a2d16f2cf02a370bd242294b3a25e4
#
_entry.id   60a2d16f2cf02a370bd242294b3a25e4
#
_cell.length_a   1.000
_cell.length_b   1.000
_cell.length_c   1.000
_cell.angle_alpha   90.00
_cell.angle_beta   90.00
_cell.angle_gamma   90.00
#
_symmetry.space_group_name_H-M   'P 1'
#
loop_
_entity.id
_entity.type
_entity.pdbx_description
1 polymer ?
#
loop_
_entity_poly.entity_id
_entity_poly.type
_entity_poly.pdbx_seq_one_letter_code
_entity_poly.pdbx_strand_id
1 'polypeptide(L)'
;MSDGPKATPAEQSIPVKNAPQTSTVLAILRQMCPRCRSARIFRKSIFTGFPRMQERCPNCELKFEREQGYFLGAMYISYVLALITIVALALLLWAVTPWSMQRVTVWAILLFLPLAPTLTLFSRVLWIYLDRAIDPE
;
A
#
# COMPACT_ATOMS: atom_id res chain seq x y z
N MET A 1 28.18 17.65 -35.52
CA MET A 1 28.41 18.38 -34.25
C MET A 1 27.14 18.16 -33.43
N SER A 2 27.17 17.17 -32.60
CA SER A 2 26.03 16.70 -31.81
C SER A 2 26.49 16.57 -30.38
N ASP A 3 26.21 17.62 -29.58
CA ASP A 3 26.38 17.56 -28.15
C ASP A 3 25.20 16.82 -27.54
N GLY A 4 25.41 15.55 -27.20
CA GLY A 4 24.50 14.79 -26.39
C GLY A 4 24.45 15.35 -24.96
N PRO A 5 23.30 15.31 -24.29
CA PRO A 5 23.19 15.78 -22.92
C PRO A 5 24.06 14.91 -22.01
N LYS A 6 25.03 15.55 -21.37
CA LYS A 6 25.91 14.95 -20.37
C LYS A 6 25.07 14.39 -19.22
N ALA A 7 25.18 13.09 -19.00
CA ALA A 7 24.72 12.46 -17.79
C ALA A 7 25.34 13.20 -16.58
N THR A 8 24.49 13.74 -15.73
CA THR A 8 24.90 14.36 -14.48
C THR A 8 25.34 13.27 -13.52
N PRO A 9 26.57 13.28 -13.04
CA PRO A 9 27.02 12.33 -12.03
C PRO A 9 26.50 12.72 -10.66
N ALA A 10 26.39 11.75 -9.83
CA ALA A 10 26.11 11.83 -8.41
C ALA A 10 24.64 11.82 -8.03
N GLU A 11 24.07 10.65 -8.13
CA GLU A 11 23.17 10.14 -7.11
C GLU A 11 23.90 10.24 -5.76
N GLN A 12 23.83 11.41 -5.15
CA GLN A 12 24.31 11.61 -3.80
C GLN A 12 23.43 10.74 -2.90
N SER A 13 24.01 9.65 -2.43
CA SER A 13 23.47 8.85 -1.35
C SER A 13 23.35 9.75 -0.12
N ILE A 14 22.19 10.39 0.03
CA ILE A 14 21.85 11.15 1.24
C ILE A 14 21.93 10.15 2.38
N PRO A 15 22.77 10.37 3.41
CA PRO A 15 22.88 9.44 4.51
C PRO A 15 21.52 9.32 5.18
N VAL A 16 20.95 8.12 5.16
CA VAL A 16 19.69 7.80 5.84
C VAL A 16 19.94 8.00 7.33
N LYS A 17 19.58 9.16 7.82
CA LYS A 17 19.71 9.53 9.23
C LYS A 17 18.83 8.56 10.02
N ASN A 18 19.47 7.57 10.65
CA ASN A 18 18.89 6.63 11.62
C ASN A 18 17.45 6.20 11.32
N ALA A 19 17.31 5.20 10.46
CA ALA A 19 16.02 4.54 10.28
C ALA A 19 15.62 3.94 11.65
N PRO A 20 14.49 4.35 12.24
CA PRO A 20 14.02 3.72 13.47
C PRO A 20 13.85 2.24 13.21
N GLN A 21 14.30 1.40 14.13
CA GLN A 21 14.21 -0.07 14.04
C GLN A 21 12.77 -0.55 14.22
N THR A 22 11.87 0.03 13.45
CA THR A 22 10.46 -0.36 13.42
C THR A 22 10.35 -1.64 12.61
N SER A 23 9.72 -2.66 13.16
CA SER A 23 9.47 -3.91 12.43
C SER A 23 8.78 -3.61 11.10
N THR A 24 9.13 -4.36 10.06
CA THR A 24 8.57 -4.16 8.71
C THR A 24 7.04 -4.22 8.70
N VAL A 25 6.45 -5.11 9.50
CA VAL A 25 5.00 -5.24 9.66
C VAL A 25 4.39 -3.95 10.22
N LEU A 26 4.98 -3.39 11.26
CA LEU A 26 4.48 -2.16 11.87
C LEU A 26 4.64 -0.94 10.92
N ALA A 27 5.71 -0.92 10.14
CA ALA A 27 5.93 0.10 9.13
C ALA A 27 4.90 0.03 7.99
N ILE A 28 4.50 -1.18 7.56
CA ILE A 28 3.42 -1.42 6.60
C ILE A 28 2.08 -0.92 7.18
N LEU A 29 1.74 -1.32 8.40
CA LEU A 29 0.50 -0.91 9.06
C LEU A 29 0.40 0.61 9.26
N ARG A 30 1.52 1.26 9.56
CA ARG A 30 1.62 2.73 9.68
C ARG A 30 1.83 3.45 8.36
N GLN A 31 1.89 2.71 7.24
CA GLN A 31 2.05 3.25 5.88
C GLN A 31 3.31 4.13 5.73
N MET A 32 4.39 3.68 6.33
CA MET A 32 5.66 4.38 6.30
C MET A 32 6.46 4.03 5.04
N CYS A 33 7.36 4.92 4.63
CA CYS A 33 8.27 4.69 3.52
C CYS A 33 9.13 3.45 3.76
N PRO A 34 9.27 2.53 2.79
CA PRO A 34 10.05 1.30 2.95
C PRO A 34 11.56 1.54 3.12
N ARG A 35 12.06 2.67 2.61
CA ARG A 35 13.50 3.00 2.66
C ARG A 35 13.90 3.67 3.98
N CYS A 36 13.25 4.77 4.36
CA CYS A 36 13.64 5.55 5.53
C CYS A 36 12.79 5.27 6.77
N ARG A 37 11.61 4.65 6.64
CA ARG A 37 10.65 4.36 7.72
C ARG A 37 10.29 5.55 8.63
N SER A 38 10.59 6.78 8.18
CA SER A 38 10.35 8.01 8.95
C SER A 38 9.20 8.84 8.39
N ALA A 39 8.93 8.77 7.09
CA ALA A 39 7.87 9.52 6.44
C ALA A 39 6.73 8.61 6.00
N ARG A 40 5.51 9.15 5.95
CA ARG A 40 4.33 8.42 5.48
C ARG A 40 4.21 8.48 3.96
N ILE A 41 3.72 7.40 3.35
CA ILE A 41 3.44 7.31 1.91
C ILE A 41 2.26 8.19 1.53
N PHE A 42 1.23 8.27 2.39
CA PHE A 42 0.05 9.09 2.18
C PHE A 42 0.09 10.37 3.02
N ARG A 43 -0.45 11.47 2.48
CA ARG A 43 -0.53 12.76 3.18
C ARG A 43 -1.40 12.71 4.45
N LYS A 44 -2.44 11.88 4.43
CA LYS A 44 -3.35 11.64 5.59
C LYS A 44 -3.47 10.14 5.80
N SER A 45 -3.97 9.73 6.98
CA SER A 45 -4.26 8.32 7.24
C SER A 45 -5.34 7.80 6.31
N ILE A 46 -5.19 6.57 5.82
CA ILE A 46 -6.20 5.91 4.96
C ILE A 46 -7.55 5.71 5.68
N PHE A 47 -7.56 5.76 7.01
CA PHE A 47 -8.79 5.64 7.79
C PHE A 47 -9.62 6.94 7.83
N THR A 48 -9.08 8.07 7.39
CA THR A 48 -9.77 9.38 7.39
C THR A 48 -10.31 9.81 6.03
N GLY A 49 -10.36 8.93 5.05
CA GLY A 49 -10.87 9.21 3.71
C GLY A 49 -9.95 8.72 2.59
N PHE A 50 -10.05 9.32 1.40
CA PHE A 50 -9.19 9.02 0.25
C PHE A 50 -7.93 9.92 0.25
N PRO A 51 -6.86 9.57 0.97
CA PRO A 51 -5.66 10.39 0.98
C PRO A 51 -4.94 10.30 -0.36
N ARG A 52 -4.46 11.44 -0.83
CA ARG A 52 -3.56 11.46 -1.99
C ARG A 52 -2.21 10.87 -1.59
N MET A 53 -1.71 9.95 -2.40
CA MET A 53 -0.36 9.42 -2.27
C MET A 53 0.65 10.51 -2.63
N GLN A 54 1.77 10.54 -1.92
CA GLN A 54 2.89 11.43 -2.26
C GLN A 54 3.65 10.85 -3.45
N GLU A 55 4.10 11.69 -4.37
CA GLU A 55 4.91 11.24 -5.50
C GLU A 55 6.29 10.78 -5.05
N ARG A 56 6.85 11.48 -4.08
CA ARG A 56 8.16 11.19 -3.49
C ARG A 56 8.13 11.26 -1.97
N CYS A 57 9.01 10.50 -1.35
CA CYS A 57 9.19 10.58 0.09
C CYS A 57 9.80 11.94 0.48
N PRO A 58 9.20 12.69 1.41
CA PRO A 58 9.74 13.99 1.82
C PRO A 58 11.08 13.90 2.58
N ASN A 59 11.46 12.71 3.02
CA ASN A 59 12.68 12.51 3.82
C ASN A 59 13.84 11.89 3.01
N CYS A 60 13.56 10.93 2.12
CA CYS A 60 14.61 10.24 1.36
C CYS A 60 14.42 10.34 -0.16
N GLU A 61 13.46 11.15 -0.61
CA GLU A 61 13.12 11.42 -2.02
C GLU A 61 12.81 10.18 -2.87
N LEU A 62 12.60 9.05 -2.23
CA LEU A 62 12.21 7.82 -2.92
C LEU A 62 10.93 8.06 -3.72
N LYS A 63 10.97 7.81 -5.02
CA LYS A 63 9.80 7.83 -5.89
C LYS A 63 8.94 6.60 -5.61
N PHE A 64 7.67 6.81 -5.24
CA PHE A 64 6.75 5.72 -4.91
C PHE A 64 6.14 5.08 -6.15
N GLU A 65 6.03 5.82 -7.25
CA GLU A 65 5.58 5.33 -8.55
C GLU A 65 6.75 5.37 -9.53
N ARG A 66 7.28 4.20 -9.90
CA ARG A 66 8.45 4.10 -10.79
C ARG A 66 8.08 4.40 -12.24
N GLU A 67 6.97 3.82 -12.73
CA GLU A 67 6.54 3.90 -14.13
C GLU A 67 5.01 3.97 -14.25
N GLN A 68 4.52 4.40 -15.40
CA GLN A 68 3.10 4.32 -15.72
C GLN A 68 2.66 2.85 -15.72
N GLY A 69 1.60 2.53 -14.95
CA GLY A 69 1.14 1.16 -14.77
C GLY A 69 1.80 0.37 -13.63
N TYR A 70 2.70 0.99 -12.87
CA TYR A 70 3.36 0.37 -11.71
C TYR A 70 2.38 -0.30 -10.74
N PHE A 71 1.19 0.29 -10.56
CA PHE A 71 0.17 -0.23 -9.66
C PHE A 71 -0.71 -1.36 -10.23
N LEU A 72 -0.43 -1.88 -11.41
CA LEU A 72 -1.14 -3.06 -11.93
C LEU A 72 -0.97 -4.27 -10.99
N GLY A 73 0.24 -4.48 -10.46
CA GLY A 73 0.47 -5.50 -9.45
C GLY A 73 -0.32 -5.28 -8.16
N ALA A 74 -0.49 -4.04 -7.74
CA ALA A 74 -1.32 -3.70 -6.59
C ALA A 74 -2.81 -4.06 -6.80
N MET A 75 -3.31 -4.05 -8.04
CA MET A 75 -4.67 -4.47 -8.35
C MET A 75 -4.87 -5.96 -8.05
N TYR A 76 -3.91 -6.83 -8.42
CA TYR A 76 -3.98 -8.25 -8.11
C TYR A 76 -4.00 -8.50 -6.60
N ILE A 77 -3.14 -7.80 -5.86
CA ILE A 77 -3.14 -7.88 -4.39
C ILE A 77 -4.48 -7.41 -3.81
N SER A 78 -5.06 -6.35 -4.37
CA SER A 78 -6.37 -5.84 -3.97
C SER A 78 -7.48 -6.88 -4.14
N TYR A 79 -7.49 -7.61 -5.26
CA TYR A 79 -8.46 -8.67 -5.50
C TYR A 79 -8.33 -9.82 -4.50
N VAL A 80 -7.10 -10.27 -4.23
CA VAL A 80 -6.86 -11.33 -3.25
C VAL A 80 -7.29 -10.88 -1.85
N LEU A 81 -6.94 -9.67 -1.44
CA LEU A 81 -7.37 -9.11 -0.16
C LEU A 81 -8.88 -8.96 -0.06
N ALA A 82 -9.54 -8.50 -1.13
CA ALA A 82 -10.99 -8.39 -1.18
C ALA A 82 -11.67 -9.75 -1.03
N LEU A 83 -11.19 -10.77 -1.76
CA LEU A 83 -11.73 -12.13 -1.69
C LEU A 83 -11.59 -12.70 -0.28
N ILE A 84 -10.41 -12.62 0.31
CA ILE A 84 -10.15 -13.10 1.67
C ILE A 84 -11.07 -12.37 2.67
N THR A 85 -11.21 -11.05 2.54
CA THR A 85 -12.03 -10.24 3.45
C THR A 85 -13.52 -10.59 3.34
N ILE A 86 -14.06 -10.74 2.12
CA ILE A 86 -15.47 -11.11 1.92
C ILE A 86 -15.74 -12.50 2.48
N VAL A 87 -14.87 -13.48 2.21
CA VAL A 87 -15.01 -14.84 2.74
C VAL A 87 -14.94 -14.84 4.26
N ALA A 88 -13.98 -14.12 4.85
CA ALA A 88 -13.85 -14.01 6.30
C ALA A 88 -15.08 -13.37 6.95
N LEU A 89 -15.63 -12.30 6.35
CA LEU A 89 -16.87 -11.66 6.82
C LEU A 89 -18.07 -12.61 6.73
N ALA A 90 -18.20 -13.35 5.62
CA ALA A 90 -19.29 -14.30 5.44
C ALA A 90 -19.21 -15.44 6.45
N LEU A 91 -18.02 -16.01 6.67
CA LEU A 91 -17.80 -17.06 7.67
C LEU A 91 -18.06 -16.57 9.10
N LEU A 92 -17.59 -15.36 9.41
CA LEU A 92 -17.82 -14.75 10.73
C LEU A 92 -19.32 -14.54 10.99
N LEU A 93 -20.03 -13.95 10.02
CA LEU A 93 -21.48 -13.75 10.14
C LEU A 93 -22.24 -15.08 10.26
N TRP A 94 -21.84 -16.10 9.49
CA TRP A 94 -22.46 -17.41 9.58
C TRP A 94 -22.20 -18.10 10.92
N ALA A 95 -21.01 -17.91 11.50
CA ALA A 95 -20.68 -18.50 12.80
C ALA A 95 -21.41 -17.82 13.98
N VAL A 96 -21.70 -16.52 13.87
CA VAL A 96 -22.27 -15.72 14.97
C VAL A 96 -23.82 -15.63 14.88
N THR A 97 -24.39 -15.79 13.68
CA THR A 97 -25.82 -15.58 13.45
C THR A 97 -26.49 -16.81 12.84
N PRO A 98 -27.68 -17.19 13.33
CA PRO A 98 -28.46 -18.28 12.73
C PRO A 98 -29.23 -17.82 11.47
N TRP A 99 -28.59 -17.01 10.63
CA TRP A 99 -29.22 -16.45 9.44
C TRP A 99 -29.14 -17.39 8.25
N SER A 100 -30.09 -17.24 7.32
CA SER A 100 -30.02 -17.95 6.05
C SER A 100 -28.83 -17.47 5.23
N MET A 101 -28.24 -18.34 4.43
CA MET A 101 -27.07 -18.07 3.57
C MET A 101 -27.24 -16.78 2.76
N GLN A 102 -28.43 -16.52 2.26
CA GLN A 102 -28.73 -15.32 1.48
C GLN A 102 -28.57 -14.02 2.28
N ARG A 103 -29.03 -13.98 3.54
CA ARG A 103 -28.87 -12.82 4.42
C ARG A 103 -27.40 -12.60 4.79
N VAL A 104 -26.68 -13.67 5.08
CA VAL A 104 -25.24 -13.62 5.36
C VAL A 104 -24.48 -12.99 4.20
N THR A 105 -24.76 -13.42 2.96
CA THR A 105 -24.11 -12.88 1.76
C THR A 105 -24.40 -11.38 1.58
N VAL A 106 -25.65 -10.97 1.70
CA VAL A 106 -26.02 -9.55 1.56
C VAL A 106 -25.32 -8.68 2.60
N TRP A 107 -25.33 -9.09 3.86
CA TRP A 107 -24.68 -8.34 4.93
C TRP A 107 -23.15 -8.34 4.82
N ALA A 108 -22.55 -9.43 4.37
CA ALA A 108 -21.11 -9.48 4.11
C ALA A 108 -20.71 -8.46 3.03
N ILE A 109 -21.48 -8.35 1.95
CA ILE A 109 -21.25 -7.36 0.89
C ILE A 109 -21.43 -5.93 1.42
N LEU A 110 -22.50 -5.67 2.18
CA LEU A 110 -22.76 -4.34 2.75
C LEU A 110 -21.64 -3.90 3.70
N LEU A 111 -21.12 -4.80 4.53
CA LEU A 111 -20.01 -4.52 5.43
C LEU A 111 -18.67 -4.36 4.69
N PHE A 112 -18.52 -5.06 3.56
CA PHE A 112 -17.32 -4.94 2.72
C PHE A 112 -17.23 -3.57 2.01
N LEU A 113 -18.34 -2.95 1.64
CA LEU A 113 -18.36 -1.69 0.89
C LEU A 113 -17.51 -0.57 1.54
N PRO A 114 -17.65 -0.25 2.83
CA PRO A 114 -16.81 0.78 3.46
C PRO A 114 -15.34 0.34 3.64
N LEU A 115 -15.06 -0.97 3.65
CA LEU A 115 -13.71 -1.51 3.75
C LEU A 115 -12.95 -1.48 2.40
N ALA A 116 -13.67 -1.58 1.29
CA ALA A 116 -13.07 -1.68 -0.05
C ALA A 116 -12.06 -0.57 -0.36
N PRO A 117 -12.33 0.73 -0.14
CA PRO A 117 -11.36 1.78 -0.40
C PRO A 117 -10.10 1.67 0.47
N THR A 118 -10.27 1.27 1.73
CA THR A 118 -9.13 1.06 2.65
C THR A 118 -8.24 -0.09 2.18
N LEU A 119 -8.83 -1.20 1.74
CA LEU A 119 -8.10 -2.35 1.20
C LEU A 119 -7.35 -2.00 -0.07
N THR A 120 -7.95 -1.21 -0.97
CA THR A 120 -7.30 -0.76 -2.21
C THR A 120 -6.09 0.12 -1.92
N LEU A 121 -6.18 1.04 -0.97
CA LEU A 121 -5.03 1.87 -0.57
C LEU A 121 -3.96 1.04 0.13
N PHE A 122 -4.36 0.08 0.96
CA PHE A 122 -3.44 -0.80 1.65
C PHE A 122 -2.69 -1.75 0.69
N SER A 123 -3.36 -2.23 -0.37
CA SER A 123 -2.73 -3.06 -1.41
C SER A 123 -1.60 -2.31 -2.13
N ARG A 124 -1.73 -0.99 -2.33
CA ARG A 124 -0.65 -0.17 -2.89
C ARG A 124 0.57 -0.09 -1.98
N VAL A 125 0.36 0.06 -0.68
CA VAL A 125 1.47 0.02 0.30
C VAL A 125 2.15 -1.34 0.24
N LEU A 126 1.37 -2.41 0.28
CA LEU A 126 1.89 -3.77 0.25
C LEU A 126 2.67 -4.05 -1.04
N TRP A 127 2.17 -3.55 -2.19
CA TRP A 127 2.88 -3.66 -3.47
C TRP A 127 4.24 -2.97 -3.45
N ILE A 128 4.33 -1.73 -2.93
CA ILE A 128 5.59 -1.00 -2.83
C ILE A 128 6.61 -1.75 -1.96
N TYR A 129 6.17 -2.37 -0.88
CA TYR A 129 7.04 -3.18 -0.03
C TYR A 129 7.47 -4.48 -0.69
N LEU A 130 6.55 -5.15 -1.40
CA LEU A 130 6.82 -6.39 -2.13
C LEU A 130 7.79 -6.16 -3.29
N ASP A 131 7.54 -5.13 -4.08
CA ASP A 131 8.39 -4.73 -5.20
C ASP A 131 9.83 -4.47 -4.74
N ARG A 132 9.99 -3.75 -3.63
CA ARG A 132 11.31 -3.52 -3.04
C ARG A 132 11.96 -4.75 -2.41
N ALA A 133 11.19 -5.72 -2.01
CA ALA A 133 11.74 -6.98 -1.52
C ALA A 133 12.28 -7.84 -2.68
N ILE A 134 11.69 -7.68 -3.88
CA ILE A 134 12.08 -8.42 -5.09
C ILE A 134 13.21 -7.69 -5.82
N ASP A 135 13.11 -6.36 -5.90
CA ASP A 135 14.06 -5.49 -6.61
C ASP A 135 14.49 -4.31 -5.70
N PRO A 136 15.58 -4.48 -4.95
CA PRO A 136 16.02 -3.54 -3.89
C PRO A 136 16.77 -2.30 -4.40
N GLU A 137 16.63 -1.88 -5.67
CA GLU A 137 17.28 -0.66 -6.18
C GLU A 137 16.89 0.64 -5.47
#